data_78e499aab7c66bf78425ea13c111484e
#
_entry.id   78e499aab7c66bf78425ea13c111484e
#
_cell.length_a   1.000
_cell.length_b   1.000
_cell.length_c   1.000
_cell.angle_alpha   90.00
_cell.angle_beta   90.00
_cell.angle_gamma   90.00
#
_symmetry.space_group_name_H-M   'P 1'
#
loop_
_entity.id
_entity.type
_entity.pdbx_description
1 polymer ?
#
loop_
_entity_poly.entity_id
_entity_poly.type
_entity_poly.pdbx_seq_one_letter_code
_entity_poly.pdbx_strand_id
1 'polypeptide(L)'
;PLVRRLAWNRLLPGSWLVSLGWTLAINMHGGWRRLGAPLDSRQDYLYTARNTVTDPFDFLRTFTRELRTYPIHVQGHPPGPVLGLEALERLGISGASGSALVLVGIACLASPLVLIAVRALVDESEARRVAVFVGLTPSVIWVATSVDAVFAAVAVASGTALALAAVRSGAWHGDDRARSNPWAGGTMAMLGGLLAGLLAHGTYGAALFLVPTALCLVVLARHRRWAPVGLALFAAALPTLLMAGAGFWLLDGLRGTVEAYHDGVASQRPAGFFRLSNPLALAISIGPVVLAALPGKRRVGAWILVGGALAGLAVAEMSGLSKGEVERIWLPFVPWLTVATGAIPLRWQRGALGVQLVSGLAMAVMLGSPW
;
A
#
# COMPACT_ATOMS: atom_id res chain seq x y z
N PRO A 1 22.16 15.47 -6.72
CA PRO A 1 23.51 14.91 -7.01
C PRO A 1 23.78 13.62 -6.24
N LEU A 2 23.46 13.55 -4.92
CA LEU A 2 23.74 12.41 -4.05
C LEU A 2 23.11 11.10 -4.58
N VAL A 3 21.79 11.10 -4.85
CA VAL A 3 21.03 9.94 -5.33
C VAL A 3 21.62 9.31 -6.60
N ARG A 4 22.27 10.09 -7.45
CA ARG A 4 22.91 9.61 -8.68
C ARG A 4 24.28 8.96 -8.45
N ARG A 5 24.97 9.29 -7.36
CA ARG A 5 26.32 8.82 -7.02
C ARG A 5 26.32 7.65 -6.05
N LEU A 6 25.26 7.50 -5.25
CA LEU A 6 25.15 6.39 -4.31
C LEU A 6 25.16 5.05 -5.04
N ALA A 7 25.88 4.08 -4.51
CA ALA A 7 25.77 2.69 -4.98
C ALA A 7 24.32 2.19 -4.75
N TRP A 8 23.82 1.35 -5.64
CA TRP A 8 22.44 0.88 -5.59
C TRP A 8 22.07 0.23 -4.23
N ASN A 9 22.95 -0.60 -3.70
CA ASN A 9 22.79 -1.25 -2.41
C ASN A 9 22.73 -0.28 -1.21
N ARG A 10 23.23 0.94 -1.35
CA ARG A 10 23.11 2.02 -0.36
C ARG A 10 21.90 2.92 -0.62
N LEU A 11 21.47 3.03 -1.87
CA LEU A 11 20.31 3.84 -2.24
C LEU A 11 19.02 3.26 -1.64
N LEU A 12 18.86 1.94 -1.64
CA LEU A 12 17.66 1.29 -1.13
C LEU A 12 17.46 1.54 0.39
N PRO A 13 18.39 1.15 1.28
CA PRO A 13 18.24 1.48 2.70
C PRO A 13 18.20 2.98 2.95
N GLY A 14 18.94 3.79 2.18
CA GLY A 14 18.88 5.25 2.26
C GLY A 14 17.49 5.78 1.93
N SER A 15 16.79 5.25 0.94
CA SER A 15 15.43 5.66 0.61
C SER A 15 14.43 5.29 1.72
N TRP A 16 14.59 4.13 2.35
CA TRP A 16 13.79 3.74 3.51
C TRP A 16 14.05 4.67 4.70
N LEU A 17 15.32 4.94 5.04
CA LEU A 17 15.68 5.84 6.15
C LEU A 17 15.16 7.26 5.93
N VAL A 18 15.21 7.79 4.71
CA VAL A 18 14.68 9.12 4.38
C VAL A 18 13.17 9.15 4.52
N SER A 19 12.47 8.12 4.02
CA SER A 19 11.02 7.99 4.17
C SER A 19 10.61 7.88 5.64
N LEU A 20 11.31 7.04 6.40
CA LEU A 20 11.08 6.86 7.84
C LEU A 20 11.32 8.16 8.61
N GLY A 21 12.48 8.78 8.41
CA GLY A 21 12.83 10.04 9.07
C GLY A 21 11.85 11.17 8.76
N TRP A 22 11.42 11.30 7.51
CA TRP A 22 10.41 12.28 7.09
C TRP A 22 9.05 12.00 7.74
N THR A 23 8.58 10.75 7.69
CA THR A 23 7.32 10.34 8.32
C THR A 23 7.32 10.61 9.83
N LEU A 24 8.40 10.24 10.53
CA LEU A 24 8.53 10.49 11.96
C LEU A 24 8.60 11.99 12.26
N ALA A 25 9.37 12.77 11.50
CA ALA A 25 9.49 14.23 11.69
C ALA A 25 8.13 14.94 11.58
N ILE A 26 7.31 14.54 10.61
CA ILE A 26 5.96 15.08 10.42
C ILE A 26 5.01 14.65 11.54
N ASN A 27 5.03 13.39 11.95
CA ASN A 27 4.00 12.84 12.85
C ASN A 27 4.35 12.91 14.34
N MET A 28 5.63 13.17 14.67
CA MET A 28 6.09 13.29 16.07
C MET A 28 6.23 14.73 16.55
N HIS A 29 5.75 15.74 15.83
CA HIS A 29 5.89 17.14 16.24
C HIS A 29 5.21 17.46 17.61
N GLY A 30 4.28 16.62 18.08
CA GLY A 30 3.67 16.65 19.43
C GLY A 30 4.27 15.62 20.41
N GLY A 31 5.43 15.03 20.09
CA GLY A 31 6.14 14.05 20.91
C GLY A 31 5.76 12.59 20.61
N TRP A 32 6.38 11.67 21.33
CA TRP A 32 6.27 10.22 21.13
C TRP A 32 4.83 9.68 21.21
N ARG A 33 4.04 10.20 22.16
CA ARG A 33 2.65 9.76 22.35
C ARG A 33 1.76 10.09 21.15
N ARG A 34 2.07 11.16 20.42
CA ARG A 34 1.29 11.56 19.24
C ARG A 34 1.39 10.54 18.11
N LEU A 35 2.55 9.88 17.97
CA LEU A 35 2.73 8.85 16.95
C LEU A 35 1.73 7.70 17.08
N GLY A 36 1.41 7.29 18.32
CA GLY A 36 0.49 6.18 18.60
C GLY A 36 -0.96 6.62 18.84
N ALA A 37 -1.22 7.92 18.99
CA ALA A 37 -2.55 8.39 19.39
C ALA A 37 -3.71 7.89 18.49
N PRO A 38 -3.56 7.81 17.16
CA PRO A 38 -4.61 7.27 16.31
C PRO A 38 -4.92 5.80 16.59
N LEU A 39 -3.91 4.97 16.82
CA LEU A 39 -4.08 3.55 17.15
C LEU A 39 -4.68 3.31 18.55
N ASP A 40 -4.58 4.29 19.44
CA ASP A 40 -5.16 4.23 20.80
C ASP A 40 -6.66 4.56 20.82
N SER A 41 -7.22 4.93 19.68
CA SER A 41 -8.65 5.18 19.52
C SER A 41 -9.46 3.90 19.72
N ARG A 42 -10.62 4.03 20.42
CA ARG A 42 -11.58 2.93 20.57
C ARG A 42 -12.18 2.46 19.24
N GLN A 43 -12.07 3.26 18.19
CA GLN A 43 -12.56 2.92 16.84
C GLN A 43 -11.55 2.12 16.03
N ASP A 44 -10.30 2.02 16.51
CA ASP A 44 -9.20 1.37 15.79
C ASP A 44 -9.05 -0.12 16.18
N TYR A 45 -8.24 -0.83 15.39
CA TYR A 45 -8.02 -2.28 15.49
C TYR A 45 -7.33 -2.68 16.80
N LEU A 46 -6.44 -1.83 17.36
CA LEU A 46 -5.67 -2.13 18.56
C LEU A 46 -6.59 -2.26 19.78
N TYR A 47 -7.66 -1.47 19.84
CA TYR A 47 -8.67 -1.62 20.89
C TYR A 47 -9.30 -3.01 20.87
N THR A 48 -9.71 -3.50 19.69
CA THR A 48 -10.30 -4.84 19.54
C THR A 48 -9.26 -5.93 19.81
N ALA A 49 -8.02 -5.76 19.33
CA ALA A 49 -6.93 -6.70 19.59
C ALA A 49 -6.71 -6.95 21.10
N ARG A 50 -6.75 -5.89 21.90
CA ARG A 50 -6.52 -5.96 23.35
C ARG A 50 -7.72 -6.42 24.16
N ASN A 51 -8.92 -6.04 23.76
CA ASN A 51 -10.11 -6.19 24.60
C ASN A 51 -11.04 -7.33 24.16
N THR A 52 -10.87 -7.85 22.94
CA THR A 52 -11.77 -8.86 22.38
C THR A 52 -11.06 -10.16 22.01
N VAL A 53 -9.81 -10.09 21.56
CA VAL A 53 -9.08 -11.30 21.12
C VAL A 53 -8.44 -12.00 22.33
N THR A 54 -9.11 -13.00 22.85
CA THR A 54 -8.55 -13.91 23.88
C THR A 54 -7.89 -15.11 23.21
N ASP A 55 -8.54 -15.70 22.22
CA ASP A 55 -8.05 -16.78 21.36
C ASP A 55 -8.21 -16.38 19.88
N PRO A 56 -7.13 -16.37 19.08
CA PRO A 56 -7.19 -16.01 17.67
C PRO A 56 -8.09 -16.91 16.81
N PHE A 57 -8.17 -18.21 17.14
CA PHE A 57 -9.01 -19.14 16.38
C PHE A 57 -10.49 -18.96 16.70
N ASP A 58 -10.82 -18.70 17.96
CA ASP A 58 -12.19 -18.39 18.34
C ASP A 58 -12.65 -17.05 17.74
N PHE A 59 -11.77 -16.05 17.78
CA PHE A 59 -12.01 -14.77 17.11
C PHE A 59 -12.29 -14.95 15.61
N LEU A 60 -11.52 -15.78 14.89
CA LEU A 60 -11.76 -16.07 13.47
C LEU A 60 -13.13 -16.73 13.22
N ARG A 61 -13.48 -17.74 14.03
CA ARG A 61 -14.75 -18.48 13.88
C ARG A 61 -15.98 -17.62 14.14
N THR A 62 -15.86 -16.65 15.02
CA THR A 62 -16.98 -15.80 15.43
C THR A 62 -17.01 -14.46 14.71
N PHE A 63 -15.93 -14.07 14.03
CA PHE A 63 -15.74 -12.73 13.46
C PHE A 63 -16.91 -12.24 12.63
N THR A 64 -17.36 -13.00 11.65
CA THR A 64 -18.46 -12.59 10.75
C THR A 64 -19.79 -12.49 11.49
N ARG A 65 -20.06 -13.39 12.44
CA ARG A 65 -21.26 -13.36 13.25
C ARG A 65 -21.31 -12.15 14.17
N GLU A 66 -20.17 -11.81 14.77
CA GLU A 66 -20.05 -10.69 15.74
C GLU A 66 -19.71 -9.36 15.04
N LEU A 67 -19.65 -9.30 13.70
CA LEU A 67 -19.13 -8.15 12.95
C LEU A 67 -19.76 -6.81 13.39
N ARG A 68 -21.08 -6.81 13.64
CA ARG A 68 -21.82 -5.61 14.03
C ARG A 68 -21.51 -5.10 15.44
N THR A 69 -20.86 -5.90 16.27
CA THR A 69 -20.45 -5.52 17.64
C THR A 69 -19.10 -4.83 17.68
N TYR A 70 -18.29 -4.95 16.60
CA TYR A 70 -16.96 -4.36 16.55
C TYR A 70 -16.99 -2.87 16.21
N PRO A 71 -15.91 -2.13 16.54
CA PRO A 71 -15.69 -0.76 16.09
C PRO A 71 -15.74 -0.62 14.57
N ILE A 72 -16.06 0.57 14.07
CA ILE A 72 -16.32 0.84 12.65
C ILE A 72 -15.15 0.46 11.74
N HIS A 73 -13.90 0.68 12.17
CA HIS A 73 -12.73 0.30 11.37
C HIS A 73 -12.61 -1.23 11.23
N VAL A 74 -12.92 -1.97 12.30
CA VAL A 74 -12.89 -3.44 12.26
C VAL A 74 -14.04 -3.98 11.39
N GLN A 75 -15.22 -3.37 11.43
CA GLN A 75 -16.34 -3.74 10.55
C GLN A 75 -16.00 -3.57 9.06
N GLY A 76 -15.13 -2.62 8.72
CA GLY A 76 -14.74 -2.30 7.36
C GLY A 76 -13.65 -3.22 6.77
N HIS A 77 -13.08 -4.12 7.57
CA HIS A 77 -11.90 -4.90 7.16
C HIS A 77 -12.01 -6.38 7.54
N PRO A 78 -11.24 -7.27 6.88
CA PRO A 78 -11.03 -8.63 7.36
C PRO A 78 -10.34 -8.65 8.74
N PRO A 79 -10.30 -9.80 9.44
CA PRO A 79 -9.71 -9.90 10.79
C PRO A 79 -8.19 -9.70 10.85
N GLY A 80 -7.49 -9.70 9.72
CA GLY A 80 -6.02 -9.63 9.65
C GLY A 80 -5.37 -8.46 10.40
N PRO A 81 -5.85 -7.21 10.29
CA PRO A 81 -5.30 -6.08 11.03
C PRO A 81 -5.37 -6.25 12.56
N VAL A 82 -6.49 -6.77 13.07
CA VAL A 82 -6.67 -7.05 14.49
C VAL A 82 -5.68 -8.13 14.94
N LEU A 83 -5.60 -9.23 14.21
CA LEU A 83 -4.68 -10.33 14.52
C LEU A 83 -3.21 -9.93 14.39
N GLY A 84 -2.88 -9.07 13.43
CA GLY A 84 -1.53 -8.54 13.27
C GLY A 84 -1.09 -7.68 14.47
N LEU A 85 -1.96 -6.81 14.97
CA LEU A 85 -1.69 -5.99 16.16
C LEU A 85 -1.68 -6.83 17.44
N GLU A 86 -2.55 -7.82 17.54
CA GLU A 86 -2.56 -8.77 18.64
C GLU A 86 -1.24 -9.58 18.70
N ALA A 87 -0.74 -10.01 17.56
CA ALA A 87 0.55 -10.69 17.47
C ALA A 87 1.71 -9.79 17.93
N LEU A 88 1.70 -8.47 17.61
CA LEU A 88 2.69 -7.53 18.11
C LEU A 88 2.64 -7.42 19.64
N GLU A 89 1.44 -7.32 20.23
CA GLU A 89 1.26 -7.29 21.68
C GLU A 89 1.84 -8.57 22.35
N ARG A 90 1.57 -9.76 21.79
CA ARG A 90 2.16 -11.03 22.28
C ARG A 90 3.68 -11.11 22.17
N LEU A 91 4.26 -10.46 21.14
CA LEU A 91 5.70 -10.34 20.98
C LEU A 91 6.35 -9.31 21.92
N GLY A 92 5.56 -8.69 22.80
CA GLY A 92 6.05 -7.70 23.75
C GLY A 92 6.20 -6.29 23.17
N ILE A 93 5.76 -6.04 21.93
CA ILE A 93 5.68 -4.71 21.33
C ILE A 93 4.36 -4.09 21.78
N SER A 94 4.31 -3.75 23.07
CA SER A 94 3.11 -3.23 23.70
C SER A 94 3.02 -1.70 23.58
N GLY A 95 1.78 -1.18 23.55
CA GLY A 95 1.51 0.24 23.49
C GLY A 95 1.34 0.77 22.07
N ALA A 96 0.43 1.72 21.92
CA ALA A 96 0.05 2.29 20.64
C ALA A 96 1.26 2.91 19.89
N SER A 97 2.18 3.59 20.59
CA SER A 97 3.37 4.20 19.97
C SER A 97 4.39 3.15 19.50
N GLY A 98 4.54 2.05 20.24
CA GLY A 98 5.41 0.93 19.83
C GLY A 98 4.88 0.25 18.55
N SER A 99 3.59 -0.09 18.56
CA SER A 99 2.91 -0.63 17.38
C SER A 99 2.98 0.33 16.20
N ALA A 100 2.71 1.63 16.41
CA ALA A 100 2.81 2.64 15.36
C ALA A 100 4.21 2.71 14.73
N LEU A 101 5.29 2.63 15.52
CA LEU A 101 6.64 2.62 15.00
C LEU A 101 6.90 1.43 14.08
N VAL A 102 6.41 0.25 14.44
CA VAL A 102 6.52 -0.96 13.60
C VAL A 102 5.74 -0.77 12.29
N LEU A 103 4.49 -0.30 12.39
CA LEU A 103 3.65 -0.05 11.20
C LEU A 103 4.30 0.96 10.26
N VAL A 104 4.83 2.08 10.77
CA VAL A 104 5.57 3.09 10.00
C VAL A 104 6.82 2.50 9.36
N GLY A 105 7.58 1.71 10.12
CA GLY A 105 8.78 1.04 9.60
C GLY A 105 8.46 0.12 8.41
N ILE A 106 7.37 -0.66 8.50
CA ILE A 106 6.89 -1.51 7.40
C ILE A 106 6.38 -0.65 6.24
N ALA A 107 5.57 0.37 6.51
CA ALA A 107 5.01 1.25 5.49
C ALA A 107 6.10 1.91 4.64
N CYS A 108 7.18 2.38 5.28
CA CYS A 108 8.30 3.04 4.60
C CYS A 108 9.10 2.09 3.68
N LEU A 109 8.93 0.74 3.80
CA LEU A 109 9.48 -0.22 2.83
C LEU A 109 8.92 -0.03 1.42
N ALA A 110 7.75 0.61 1.28
CA ALA A 110 7.21 0.96 -0.03
C ALA A 110 8.22 1.77 -0.87
N SER A 111 9.02 2.64 -0.26
CA SER A 111 10.01 3.47 -0.97
C SER A 111 11.07 2.63 -1.71
N PRO A 112 11.89 1.79 -1.07
CA PRO A 112 12.87 0.97 -1.78
C PRO A 112 12.21 -0.06 -2.72
N LEU A 113 11.04 -0.59 -2.38
CA LEU A 113 10.32 -1.56 -3.21
C LEU A 113 9.86 -0.94 -4.55
N VAL A 114 9.34 0.29 -4.54
CA VAL A 114 9.02 1.03 -5.78
C VAL A 114 10.28 1.20 -6.64
N LEU A 115 11.42 1.54 -6.04
CA LEU A 115 12.67 1.71 -6.79
C LEU A 115 13.12 0.40 -7.46
N ILE A 116 12.96 -0.74 -6.77
CA ILE A 116 13.25 -2.06 -7.32
C ILE A 116 12.30 -2.36 -8.50
N ALA A 117 11.01 -2.12 -8.37
CA ALA A 117 10.03 -2.34 -9.43
C ALA A 117 10.30 -1.46 -10.66
N VAL A 118 10.59 -0.16 -10.46
CA VAL A 118 10.92 0.77 -11.54
C VAL A 118 12.22 0.34 -12.23
N ARG A 119 13.26 -0.03 -11.48
CA ARG A 119 14.50 -0.55 -12.07
C ARG A 119 14.25 -1.80 -12.89
N ALA A 120 13.39 -2.71 -12.44
CA ALA A 120 13.07 -3.95 -13.11
C ALA A 120 12.29 -3.73 -14.42
N LEU A 121 11.26 -2.90 -14.40
CA LEU A 121 10.35 -2.70 -15.53
C LEU A 121 10.79 -1.56 -16.48
N VAL A 122 11.63 -0.64 -16.01
CA VAL A 122 12.10 0.51 -16.80
C VAL A 122 13.62 0.49 -16.88
N ASP A 123 14.31 1.12 -15.94
CA ASP A 123 15.75 1.11 -15.75
C ASP A 123 16.19 1.78 -14.44
N GLU A 124 17.49 1.69 -14.13
CA GLU A 124 18.08 2.29 -12.93
C GLU A 124 18.07 3.83 -12.97
N SER A 125 18.22 4.44 -14.14
CA SER A 125 18.20 5.90 -14.28
C SER A 125 16.86 6.47 -13.87
N GLU A 126 15.75 5.83 -14.29
CA GLU A 126 14.40 6.23 -13.93
C GLU A 126 14.14 5.99 -12.43
N ALA A 127 14.54 4.83 -11.90
CA ALA A 127 14.43 4.55 -10.47
C ALA A 127 15.13 5.62 -9.62
N ARG A 128 16.32 6.07 -10.04
CA ARG A 128 17.06 7.15 -9.37
C ARG A 128 16.36 8.51 -9.46
N ARG A 129 15.60 8.77 -10.52
CA ARG A 129 14.78 10.00 -10.61
C ARG A 129 13.61 9.94 -9.64
N VAL A 130 12.91 8.83 -9.57
CA VAL A 130 11.78 8.58 -8.66
C VAL A 130 12.22 8.62 -7.20
N ALA A 131 13.43 8.12 -6.89
CA ALA A 131 13.98 8.03 -5.54
C ALA A 131 14.01 9.40 -4.79
N VAL A 132 14.02 10.50 -5.51
CA VAL A 132 14.01 11.86 -4.93
C VAL A 132 12.65 12.17 -4.28
N PHE A 133 11.57 11.51 -4.72
CA PHE A 133 10.20 11.88 -4.37
C PHE A 133 9.44 10.80 -3.60
N VAL A 134 9.75 9.51 -3.82
CA VAL A 134 8.89 8.39 -3.43
C VAL A 134 8.56 8.32 -1.94
N GLY A 135 9.47 8.72 -1.07
CA GLY A 135 9.26 8.72 0.39
C GLY A 135 8.89 10.09 0.98
N LEU A 136 8.66 11.10 0.14
CA LEU A 136 8.55 12.51 0.55
C LEU A 136 7.22 13.15 0.08
N THR A 137 6.19 12.32 -0.08
CA THR A 137 4.84 12.81 -0.42
C THR A 137 4.16 13.43 0.79
N PRO A 138 3.24 14.39 0.62
CA PRO A 138 2.43 14.93 1.71
C PRO A 138 1.61 13.86 2.44
N SER A 139 1.24 12.77 1.77
CA SER A 139 0.49 11.63 2.34
C SER A 139 1.15 10.98 3.58
N VAL A 140 2.43 11.29 3.88
CA VAL A 140 3.12 10.80 5.09
C VAL A 140 2.42 11.20 6.39
N ILE A 141 1.56 12.22 6.36
CA ILE A 141 0.71 12.59 7.50
C ILE A 141 -0.18 11.42 7.93
N TRP A 142 -0.68 10.64 6.97
CA TRP A 142 -1.58 9.50 7.24
C TRP A 142 -0.84 8.16 7.35
N VAL A 143 0.46 8.10 7.07
CA VAL A 143 1.24 6.87 7.16
C VAL A 143 1.37 6.36 8.60
N ALA A 144 1.52 7.26 9.56
CA ALA A 144 1.66 6.87 10.97
C ALA A 144 0.31 6.62 11.67
N THR A 145 -0.78 6.98 11.03
CA THR A 145 -2.12 6.99 11.62
C THR A 145 -2.95 5.77 11.27
N SER A 146 -2.47 4.91 10.36
CA SER A 146 -3.33 3.90 9.77
C SER A 146 -2.58 2.63 9.37
N VAL A 147 -3.21 1.49 9.61
CA VAL A 147 -2.79 0.19 9.08
C VAL A 147 -2.84 0.18 7.54
N ASP A 148 -3.62 1.09 6.90
CA ASP A 148 -3.66 1.23 5.44
C ASP A 148 -2.28 1.49 4.82
N ALA A 149 -1.37 2.13 5.56
CA ALA A 149 0.01 2.33 5.14
C ALA A 149 0.80 1.00 5.06
N VAL A 150 0.48 0.03 5.90
CA VAL A 150 1.03 -1.34 5.79
C VAL A 150 0.45 -2.03 4.55
N PHE A 151 -0.84 -1.86 4.28
CA PHE A 151 -1.44 -2.39 3.05
C PHE A 151 -0.76 -1.82 1.80
N ALA A 152 -0.39 -0.53 1.83
CA ALA A 152 0.40 0.08 0.76
C ALA A 152 1.74 -0.64 0.56
N ALA A 153 2.49 -0.89 1.63
CA ALA A 153 3.77 -1.60 1.55
C ALA A 153 3.61 -3.04 1.02
N VAL A 154 2.58 -3.77 1.49
CA VAL A 154 2.31 -5.15 1.05
C VAL A 154 1.87 -5.19 -0.42
N ALA A 155 1.01 -4.26 -0.87
CA ALA A 155 0.61 -4.15 -2.27
C ALA A 155 1.82 -3.86 -3.17
N VAL A 156 2.69 -2.93 -2.74
CA VAL A 156 3.92 -2.59 -3.46
C VAL A 156 4.89 -3.78 -3.47
N ALA A 157 5.05 -4.49 -2.36
CA ALA A 157 5.90 -5.67 -2.28
C ALA A 157 5.42 -6.78 -3.22
N SER A 158 4.11 -7.05 -3.26
CA SER A 158 3.49 -7.99 -4.20
C SER A 158 3.77 -7.59 -5.66
N GLY A 159 3.49 -6.34 -6.03
CA GLY A 159 3.73 -5.84 -7.38
C GLY A 159 5.21 -5.88 -7.77
N THR A 160 6.11 -5.53 -6.85
CA THR A 160 7.56 -5.60 -7.06
C THR A 160 8.02 -7.04 -7.28
N ALA A 161 7.53 -7.99 -6.48
CA ALA A 161 7.86 -9.40 -6.64
C ALA A 161 7.38 -9.94 -8.00
N LEU A 162 6.16 -9.59 -8.45
CA LEU A 162 5.65 -9.99 -9.76
C LEU A 162 6.39 -9.29 -10.91
N ALA A 163 6.81 -8.04 -10.77
CA ALA A 163 7.68 -7.36 -11.73
C ALA A 163 9.03 -8.09 -11.87
N LEU A 164 9.64 -8.49 -10.75
CA LEU A 164 10.87 -9.29 -10.76
C LEU A 164 10.64 -10.69 -11.35
N ALA A 165 9.48 -11.32 -11.11
CA ALA A 165 9.11 -12.59 -11.72
C ALA A 165 9.05 -12.47 -13.25
N ALA A 166 8.44 -11.39 -13.77
CA ALA A 166 8.35 -11.13 -15.21
C ALA A 166 9.72 -10.96 -15.86
N VAL A 167 10.63 -10.23 -15.22
CA VAL A 167 12.01 -10.04 -15.70
C VAL A 167 12.80 -11.36 -15.64
N ARG A 168 12.80 -12.04 -14.48
CA ARG A 168 13.61 -13.25 -14.25
C ARG A 168 13.14 -14.45 -15.07
N SER A 169 11.86 -14.52 -15.43
CA SER A 169 11.34 -15.54 -16.34
C SER A 169 11.50 -15.20 -17.82
N GLY A 170 12.10 -14.04 -18.16
CA GLY A 170 12.30 -13.57 -19.53
C GLY A 170 11.01 -13.13 -20.24
N ALA A 171 9.96 -12.78 -19.47
CA ALA A 171 8.73 -12.23 -20.02
C ALA A 171 8.80 -10.71 -20.26
N TRP A 172 9.76 -10.04 -19.66
CA TRP A 172 10.01 -8.61 -19.81
C TRP A 172 11.43 -8.38 -20.33
N HIS A 173 11.61 -7.45 -21.27
CA HIS A 173 12.88 -7.20 -22.00
C HIS A 173 13.38 -8.36 -22.89
N GLY A 174 12.47 -9.19 -23.45
CA GLY A 174 12.70 -10.39 -24.24
C GLY A 174 14.02 -10.46 -25.01
N ASP A 175 14.75 -11.50 -24.87
CA ASP A 175 15.76 -12.15 -25.65
C ASP A 175 17.04 -12.61 -24.94
N ASP A 176 17.28 -12.20 -23.70
CA ASP A 176 18.39 -12.81 -22.95
C ASP A 176 17.91 -14.13 -22.26
N ARG A 177 17.59 -15.15 -23.09
CA ARG A 177 17.35 -16.52 -22.59
C ARG A 177 18.51 -17.02 -21.71
N ALA A 178 19.72 -16.50 -21.96
CA ALA A 178 20.93 -16.80 -21.21
C ALA A 178 20.88 -16.26 -19.76
N ARG A 179 20.05 -15.27 -19.47
CA ARG A 179 19.87 -14.68 -18.11
C ARG A 179 18.56 -15.07 -17.43
N SER A 180 17.64 -15.73 -18.11
CA SER A 180 16.41 -16.18 -17.51
C SER A 180 16.68 -17.34 -16.55
N ASN A 181 16.39 -17.14 -15.26
CA ASN A 181 16.40 -18.22 -14.29
C ASN A 181 14.93 -18.55 -13.93
N PRO A 182 14.37 -19.65 -14.49
CA PRO A 182 12.96 -20.01 -14.27
C PRO A 182 12.64 -20.22 -12.80
N TRP A 183 13.56 -20.78 -12.03
CA TRP A 183 13.40 -21.00 -10.59
C TRP A 183 13.32 -19.68 -9.82
N ALA A 184 14.19 -18.71 -10.15
CA ALA A 184 14.17 -17.39 -9.53
C ALA A 184 12.91 -16.60 -9.91
N GLY A 185 12.40 -16.78 -11.14
CA GLY A 185 11.11 -16.25 -11.58
C GLY A 185 9.94 -16.85 -10.81
N GLY A 186 9.95 -18.18 -10.63
CA GLY A 186 8.93 -18.91 -9.88
C GLY A 186 8.88 -18.49 -8.39
N THR A 187 10.03 -18.39 -7.73
CA THR A 187 10.13 -17.95 -6.33
C THR A 187 9.55 -16.53 -6.14
N MET A 188 9.89 -15.61 -7.04
CA MET A 188 9.34 -14.24 -6.98
C MET A 188 7.83 -14.23 -7.24
N ALA A 189 7.34 -15.09 -8.14
CA ALA A 189 5.91 -15.22 -8.39
C ALA A 189 5.17 -15.75 -7.16
N MET A 190 5.70 -16.78 -6.49
CA MET A 190 5.14 -17.29 -5.23
C MET A 190 5.11 -16.21 -4.15
N LEU A 191 6.22 -15.47 -3.97
CA LEU A 191 6.27 -14.38 -2.99
C LEU A 191 5.22 -13.31 -3.30
N GLY A 192 5.11 -12.88 -4.57
CA GLY A 192 4.14 -11.89 -4.99
C GLY A 192 2.70 -12.36 -4.77
N GLY A 193 2.41 -13.62 -5.10
CA GLY A 193 1.11 -14.25 -4.86
C GLY A 193 0.78 -14.34 -3.37
N LEU A 194 1.69 -14.83 -2.55
CA LEU A 194 1.50 -14.92 -1.10
C LEU A 194 1.18 -13.56 -0.47
N LEU A 195 1.93 -12.52 -0.84
CA LEU A 195 1.69 -11.16 -0.38
C LEU A 195 0.33 -10.61 -0.85
N ALA A 196 -0.09 -10.95 -2.07
CA ALA A 196 -1.43 -10.60 -2.56
C ALA A 196 -2.54 -11.28 -1.74
N GLY A 197 -2.38 -12.57 -1.43
CA GLY A 197 -3.31 -13.30 -0.58
C GLY A 197 -3.35 -12.76 0.86
N LEU A 198 -2.21 -12.44 1.45
CA LEU A 198 -2.15 -11.81 2.77
C LEU A 198 -2.84 -10.44 2.77
N LEU A 199 -2.64 -9.63 1.72
CA LEU A 199 -3.32 -8.34 1.58
C LEU A 199 -4.83 -8.48 1.54
N ALA A 200 -5.37 -9.52 0.89
CA ALA A 200 -6.81 -9.78 0.84
C ALA A 200 -7.41 -10.04 2.24
N HIS A 201 -6.59 -10.55 3.18
CA HIS A 201 -6.99 -10.71 4.59
C HIS A 201 -6.64 -9.49 5.46
N GLY A 202 -5.98 -8.48 4.90
CA GLY A 202 -5.79 -7.17 5.51
C GLY A 202 -6.88 -6.18 5.15
N THR A 203 -7.34 -6.20 3.89
CA THR A 203 -8.33 -5.25 3.40
C THR A 203 -9.16 -5.83 2.24
N TYR A 204 -10.47 -5.57 2.24
CA TYR A 204 -11.34 -5.93 1.12
C TYR A 204 -11.05 -5.10 -0.15
N GLY A 205 -10.37 -3.95 -0.02
CA GLY A 205 -9.87 -3.17 -1.14
C GLY A 205 -8.68 -3.79 -1.90
N ALA A 206 -8.16 -4.93 -1.44
CA ALA A 206 -6.95 -5.56 -2.00
C ALA A 206 -7.01 -5.76 -3.52
N ALA A 207 -8.16 -6.18 -4.06
CA ALA A 207 -8.32 -6.38 -5.50
C ALA A 207 -8.01 -5.11 -6.33
N LEU A 208 -8.34 -3.93 -5.78
CA LEU A 208 -8.09 -2.63 -6.42
C LEU A 208 -6.62 -2.22 -6.28
N PHE A 209 -6.03 -2.44 -5.12
CA PHE A 209 -4.63 -2.11 -4.83
C PHE A 209 -3.65 -3.00 -5.61
N LEU A 210 -4.08 -4.21 -5.99
CA LEU A 210 -3.30 -5.19 -6.73
C LEU A 210 -3.41 -5.07 -8.25
N VAL A 211 -4.06 -4.03 -8.81
CA VAL A 211 -4.14 -3.86 -10.27
C VAL A 211 -2.75 -3.79 -10.93
N PRO A 212 -1.74 -3.04 -10.41
CA PRO A 212 -0.38 -3.09 -10.96
C PRO A 212 0.23 -4.50 -10.91
N THR A 213 -0.02 -5.25 -9.84
CA THR A 213 0.39 -6.67 -9.68
C THR A 213 -0.27 -7.56 -10.74
N ALA A 214 -1.58 -7.42 -10.94
CA ALA A 214 -2.33 -8.16 -11.95
C ALA A 214 -1.82 -7.88 -13.37
N LEU A 215 -1.43 -6.64 -13.68
CA LEU A 215 -0.82 -6.30 -14.97
C LEU A 215 0.52 -7.03 -15.18
N CYS A 216 1.33 -7.22 -14.13
CA CYS A 216 2.54 -8.05 -14.21
C CYS A 216 2.21 -9.54 -14.49
N LEU A 217 1.13 -10.08 -13.90
CA LEU A 217 0.63 -11.43 -14.23
C LEU A 217 0.16 -11.52 -15.70
N VAL A 218 -0.52 -10.48 -16.21
CA VAL A 218 -0.90 -10.42 -17.62
C VAL A 218 0.33 -10.44 -18.53
N VAL A 219 1.41 -9.75 -18.18
CA VAL A 219 2.68 -9.81 -18.91
C VAL A 219 3.23 -11.23 -18.94
N LEU A 220 3.30 -11.92 -17.80
CA LEU A 220 3.74 -13.31 -17.70
C LEU A 220 2.89 -14.24 -18.59
N ALA A 221 1.56 -14.12 -18.51
CA ALA A 221 0.61 -14.93 -19.28
C ALA A 221 0.74 -14.69 -20.79
N ARG A 222 0.86 -13.44 -21.24
CA ARG A 222 1.05 -13.08 -22.66
C ARG A 222 2.32 -13.69 -23.24
N HIS A 223 3.37 -13.79 -22.44
CA HIS A 223 4.62 -14.43 -22.81
C HIS A 223 4.65 -15.93 -22.52
N ARG A 224 3.46 -16.54 -22.27
CA ARG A 224 3.28 -17.98 -22.01
C ARG A 224 4.10 -18.53 -20.84
N ARG A 225 4.38 -17.69 -19.84
CA ARG A 225 5.08 -18.09 -18.61
C ARG A 225 4.08 -18.62 -17.59
N TRP A 226 3.38 -19.72 -17.93
CA TRP A 226 2.28 -20.28 -17.13
C TRP A 226 2.72 -20.83 -15.78
N ALA A 227 3.94 -21.38 -15.65
CA ALA A 227 4.41 -21.88 -14.37
C ALA A 227 4.53 -20.78 -13.31
N PRO A 228 5.18 -19.62 -13.54
CA PRO A 228 5.11 -18.49 -12.60
C PRO A 228 3.69 -17.98 -12.32
N VAL A 229 2.81 -17.95 -13.32
CA VAL A 229 1.41 -17.55 -13.12
C VAL A 229 0.70 -18.52 -12.17
N GLY A 230 0.81 -19.82 -12.43
CA GLY A 230 0.21 -20.86 -11.59
C GLY A 230 0.75 -20.81 -10.14
N LEU A 231 2.07 -20.64 -9.97
CA LEU A 231 2.71 -20.51 -8.67
C LEU A 231 2.22 -19.26 -7.91
N ALA A 232 2.05 -18.12 -8.60
CA ALA A 232 1.53 -16.91 -7.98
C ALA A 232 0.08 -17.10 -7.51
N LEU A 233 -0.79 -17.66 -8.36
CA LEU A 233 -2.19 -17.91 -8.01
C LEU A 233 -2.33 -18.93 -6.89
N PHE A 234 -1.55 -20.02 -6.93
CA PHE A 234 -1.50 -21.01 -5.84
C PHE A 234 -1.10 -20.36 -4.53
N ALA A 235 -0.01 -19.59 -4.51
CA ALA A 235 0.47 -18.91 -3.31
C ALA A 235 -0.53 -17.86 -2.81
N ALA A 236 -1.25 -17.18 -3.69
CA ALA A 236 -2.29 -16.23 -3.32
C ALA A 236 -3.51 -16.89 -2.66
N ALA A 237 -3.81 -18.14 -3.04
CA ALA A 237 -4.90 -18.90 -2.44
C ALA A 237 -4.58 -19.41 -1.03
N LEU A 238 -3.30 -19.63 -0.68
CA LEU A 238 -2.91 -20.22 0.60
C LEU A 238 -3.43 -19.48 1.84
N PRO A 239 -3.28 -18.14 1.97
CA PRO A 239 -3.84 -17.44 3.12
C PRO A 239 -5.36 -17.61 3.24
N THR A 240 -6.08 -17.57 2.11
CA THR A 240 -7.53 -17.76 2.10
C THR A 240 -7.92 -19.18 2.54
N LEU A 241 -7.21 -20.20 2.09
CA LEU A 241 -7.44 -21.59 2.50
C LEU A 241 -7.12 -21.79 4.00
N LEU A 242 -6.04 -21.19 4.49
CA LEU A 242 -5.68 -21.26 5.91
C LEU A 242 -6.73 -20.57 6.79
N MET A 243 -7.17 -19.37 6.42
CA MET A 243 -8.19 -18.63 7.16
C MET A 243 -9.55 -19.33 7.12
N ALA A 244 -9.91 -19.94 5.98
CA ALA A 244 -11.12 -20.75 5.85
C ALA A 244 -11.05 -22.00 6.76
N GLY A 245 -9.92 -22.69 6.78
CA GLY A 245 -9.68 -23.82 7.68
C GLY A 245 -9.72 -23.42 9.17
N ALA A 246 -9.35 -22.18 9.50
CA ALA A 246 -9.46 -21.61 10.84
C ALA A 246 -10.88 -21.09 11.18
N GLY A 247 -11.83 -21.12 10.21
CA GLY A 247 -13.24 -20.76 10.43
C GLY A 247 -13.65 -19.38 9.92
N PHE A 248 -12.79 -18.65 9.22
CA PHE A 248 -13.13 -17.36 8.60
C PHE A 248 -13.17 -17.47 7.06
N TRP A 249 -14.37 -17.25 6.49
CA TRP A 249 -14.56 -17.20 5.04
C TRP A 249 -14.58 -15.77 4.53
N LEU A 250 -13.62 -15.44 3.65
CA LEU A 250 -13.39 -14.07 3.17
C LEU A 250 -14.62 -13.42 2.53
N LEU A 251 -15.38 -14.18 1.74
CA LEU A 251 -16.55 -13.65 1.04
C LEU A 251 -17.74 -13.38 1.98
N ASP A 252 -17.90 -14.16 3.04
CA ASP A 252 -18.93 -13.89 4.05
C ASP A 252 -18.59 -12.65 4.86
N GLY A 253 -17.30 -12.49 5.21
CA GLY A 253 -16.80 -11.25 5.83
C GLY A 253 -17.04 -10.03 4.93
N LEU A 254 -16.74 -10.14 3.62
CA LEU A 254 -17.01 -9.06 2.66
C LEU A 254 -18.51 -8.71 2.58
N ARG A 255 -19.39 -9.71 2.51
CA ARG A 255 -20.85 -9.50 2.49
C ARG A 255 -21.31 -8.75 3.73
N GLY A 256 -20.89 -9.22 4.93
CA GLY A 256 -21.24 -8.57 6.19
C GLY A 256 -20.72 -7.12 6.26
N THR A 257 -19.51 -6.85 5.75
CA THR A 257 -18.97 -5.49 5.65
C THR A 257 -19.78 -4.61 4.71
N VAL A 258 -20.18 -5.09 3.53
CA VAL A 258 -21.01 -4.34 2.58
C VAL A 258 -22.37 -4.01 3.18
N GLU A 259 -22.99 -4.96 3.86
CA GLU A 259 -24.25 -4.74 4.60
C GLU A 259 -24.06 -3.69 5.71
N ALA A 260 -23.00 -3.82 6.52
CA ALA A 260 -22.67 -2.84 7.56
C ALA A 260 -22.46 -1.43 6.99
N TYR A 261 -21.82 -1.32 5.82
CA TYR A 261 -21.62 -0.06 5.12
C TYR A 261 -22.94 0.58 4.69
N HIS A 262 -23.87 -0.20 4.14
CA HIS A 262 -25.16 0.30 3.68
C HIS A 262 -26.11 0.68 4.83
N ASP A 263 -26.00 -0.01 5.96
CA ASP A 263 -26.81 0.30 7.17
C ASP A 263 -26.18 1.40 8.03
N GLY A 264 -24.90 1.70 7.81
CA GLY A 264 -24.12 2.66 8.62
C GLY A 264 -24.21 4.10 8.12
N VAL A 265 -23.45 4.99 8.78
CA VAL A 265 -23.35 6.42 8.45
C VAL A 265 -22.94 6.69 6.99
N ALA A 266 -22.18 5.77 6.38
CA ALA A 266 -21.75 5.90 5.01
C ALA A 266 -22.92 5.92 3.99
N SER A 267 -24.06 5.30 4.32
CA SER A 267 -25.27 5.32 3.46
C SER A 267 -25.84 6.73 3.33
N GLN A 268 -25.73 7.55 4.38
CA GLN A 268 -26.25 8.92 4.47
C GLN A 268 -25.33 9.95 3.77
N ARG A 269 -24.12 9.57 3.42
CA ARG A 269 -23.15 10.45 2.76
C ARG A 269 -23.53 10.68 1.30
N PRO A 270 -23.69 11.95 0.82
CA PRO A 270 -24.15 12.25 -0.53
C PRO A 270 -23.09 11.86 -1.58
N ALA A 271 -23.39 10.89 -2.45
CA ALA A 271 -22.46 10.36 -3.43
C ALA A 271 -21.92 11.45 -4.39
N GLY A 272 -22.75 12.42 -4.79
CA GLY A 272 -22.33 13.50 -5.69
C GLY A 272 -21.23 14.38 -5.10
N PHE A 273 -21.29 14.67 -3.80
CA PHE A 273 -20.23 15.42 -3.10
C PHE A 273 -18.91 14.64 -3.09
N PHE A 274 -18.96 13.34 -2.72
CA PHE A 274 -17.73 12.55 -2.59
C PHE A 274 -17.09 12.21 -3.93
N ARG A 275 -17.84 12.13 -5.04
CA ARG A 275 -17.27 12.01 -6.39
C ARG A 275 -16.36 13.17 -6.79
N LEU A 276 -16.55 14.36 -6.20
CA LEU A 276 -15.69 15.51 -6.43
C LEU A 276 -14.62 15.66 -5.35
N SER A 277 -14.99 15.45 -4.08
CA SER A 277 -14.07 15.65 -2.96
C SER A 277 -13.01 14.57 -2.85
N ASN A 278 -13.31 13.30 -3.19
CA ASN A 278 -12.32 12.21 -3.13
C ASN A 278 -11.12 12.45 -4.08
N PRO A 279 -11.29 12.75 -5.38
CA PRO A 279 -10.17 13.08 -6.24
C PRO A 279 -9.37 14.30 -5.78
N LEU A 280 -10.03 15.30 -5.18
CA LEU A 280 -9.36 16.47 -4.60
C LEU A 280 -8.54 16.10 -3.38
N ALA A 281 -9.08 15.30 -2.47
CA ALA A 281 -8.37 14.80 -1.29
C ALA A 281 -7.13 13.98 -1.70
N LEU A 282 -7.27 13.11 -2.71
CA LEU A 282 -6.12 12.39 -3.28
C LEU A 282 -5.09 13.36 -3.89
N ALA A 283 -5.52 14.34 -4.68
CA ALA A 283 -4.62 15.31 -5.32
C ALA A 283 -3.80 16.09 -4.27
N ILE A 284 -4.43 16.47 -3.17
CA ILE A 284 -3.77 17.09 -2.03
C ILE A 284 -2.77 16.10 -1.38
N SER A 285 -3.18 14.86 -1.16
CA SER A 285 -2.37 13.81 -0.51
C SER A 285 -1.12 13.45 -1.30
N ILE A 286 -1.20 13.32 -2.63
CA ILE A 286 -0.03 13.01 -3.45
C ILE A 286 0.87 14.23 -3.68
N GLY A 287 0.31 15.41 -3.52
CA GLY A 287 0.99 16.70 -3.68
C GLY A 287 1.08 17.20 -5.12
N PRO A 288 1.33 18.51 -5.29
CA PRO A 288 1.28 19.17 -6.58
C PRO A 288 2.32 18.65 -7.59
N VAL A 289 3.44 18.16 -7.12
CA VAL A 289 4.52 17.67 -7.98
C VAL A 289 4.16 16.33 -8.64
N VAL A 290 3.60 15.39 -7.88
CA VAL A 290 3.12 14.11 -8.43
C VAL A 290 1.98 14.37 -9.39
N LEU A 291 1.01 15.22 -9.00
CA LEU A 291 -0.12 15.57 -9.82
C LEU A 291 0.31 16.19 -11.17
N ALA A 292 1.22 17.15 -11.15
CA ALA A 292 1.76 17.78 -12.36
C ALA A 292 2.56 16.81 -13.25
N ALA A 293 3.15 15.77 -12.66
CA ALA A 293 3.89 14.76 -13.40
C ALA A 293 2.99 13.70 -14.05
N LEU A 294 1.73 13.52 -13.61
CA LEU A 294 0.82 12.48 -14.13
C LEU A 294 0.62 12.51 -15.66
N PRO A 295 0.45 13.65 -16.34
CA PRO A 295 0.28 13.69 -17.80
C PRO A 295 1.60 13.49 -18.59
N GLY A 296 2.76 13.38 -17.92
CA GLY A 296 4.07 13.24 -18.57
C GLY A 296 4.22 11.96 -19.39
N LYS A 297 5.05 12.02 -20.43
CA LYS A 297 5.37 10.84 -21.26
C LYS A 297 6.17 9.81 -20.45
N ARG A 298 5.83 8.52 -20.58
CA ARG A 298 6.45 7.41 -19.85
C ARG A 298 6.71 6.21 -20.74
N ARG A 299 7.67 5.40 -20.31
CA ARG A 299 7.92 4.07 -20.87
C ARG A 299 6.84 3.09 -20.40
N VAL A 300 6.61 2.03 -21.17
CA VAL A 300 5.55 1.03 -20.89
C VAL A 300 5.63 0.46 -19.48
N GLY A 301 6.86 0.16 -18.99
CA GLY A 301 7.03 -0.35 -17.63
C GLY A 301 6.53 0.59 -16.54
N ALA A 302 6.74 1.90 -16.69
CA ALA A 302 6.19 2.90 -15.77
C ALA A 302 4.65 3.01 -15.89
N TRP A 303 4.08 2.79 -17.09
CA TRP A 303 2.62 2.74 -17.27
C TRP A 303 1.97 1.53 -16.62
N ILE A 304 2.64 0.38 -16.53
CA ILE A 304 2.13 -0.77 -15.76
C ILE A 304 1.89 -0.36 -14.30
N LEU A 305 2.80 0.42 -13.71
CA LEU A 305 2.72 0.84 -12.31
C LEU A 305 1.73 2.00 -12.12
N VAL A 306 1.97 3.13 -12.79
CA VAL A 306 1.13 4.35 -12.66
C VAL A 306 -0.26 4.13 -13.22
N GLY A 307 -0.37 3.56 -14.43
CA GLY A 307 -1.64 3.31 -15.10
C GLY A 307 -2.47 2.26 -14.37
N GLY A 308 -1.82 1.22 -13.81
CA GLY A 308 -2.47 0.23 -12.97
C GLY A 308 -3.04 0.85 -11.69
N ALA A 309 -2.29 1.75 -11.04
CA ALA A 309 -2.79 2.49 -9.87
C ALA A 309 -3.97 3.41 -10.23
N LEU A 310 -3.87 4.14 -11.34
CA LEU A 310 -4.97 5.00 -11.82
C LEU A 310 -6.22 4.19 -12.18
N ALA A 311 -6.06 3.01 -12.79
CA ALA A 311 -7.18 2.12 -13.10
C ALA A 311 -7.85 1.60 -11.81
N GLY A 312 -7.05 1.15 -10.82
CA GLY A 312 -7.56 0.75 -9.51
C GLY A 312 -8.32 1.86 -8.80
N LEU A 313 -7.78 3.10 -8.84
CA LEU A 313 -8.44 4.29 -8.30
C LEU A 313 -9.76 4.59 -9.00
N ALA A 314 -9.79 4.54 -10.33
CA ALA A 314 -11.02 4.78 -11.09
C ALA A 314 -12.12 3.79 -10.70
N VAL A 315 -11.78 2.50 -10.55
CA VAL A 315 -12.73 1.48 -10.09
C VAL A 315 -13.15 1.74 -8.64
N ALA A 316 -12.22 2.11 -7.75
CA ALA A 316 -12.51 2.44 -6.35
C ALA A 316 -13.53 3.59 -6.26
N GLU A 317 -13.32 4.66 -7.03
CA GLU A 317 -14.23 5.80 -7.08
C GLU A 317 -15.59 5.42 -7.65
N MET A 318 -15.62 4.65 -8.74
CA MET A 318 -16.86 4.21 -9.39
C MET A 318 -17.67 3.24 -8.53
N SER A 319 -17.04 2.48 -7.65
CA SER A 319 -17.71 1.53 -6.75
C SER A 319 -18.69 2.20 -5.77
N GLY A 320 -18.44 3.47 -5.43
CA GLY A 320 -19.23 4.20 -4.43
C GLY A 320 -19.06 3.69 -3.00
N LEU A 321 -18.12 2.75 -2.76
CA LEU A 321 -17.82 2.20 -1.44
C LEU A 321 -16.78 3.01 -0.65
N SER A 322 -16.25 4.10 -1.23
CA SER A 322 -15.32 5.02 -0.58
C SER A 322 -15.92 6.42 -0.57
N LYS A 323 -16.66 6.77 0.48
CA LYS A 323 -17.24 8.10 0.64
C LYS A 323 -16.56 8.84 1.81
N GLY A 324 -15.46 9.54 1.50
CA GLY A 324 -14.60 10.21 2.47
C GLY A 324 -13.44 9.33 2.97
N GLU A 325 -12.54 9.91 3.73
CA GLU A 325 -11.33 9.28 4.30
C GLU A 325 -10.37 8.68 3.25
N VAL A 326 -10.52 9.09 2.00
CA VAL A 326 -9.73 8.52 0.89
C VAL A 326 -8.26 8.91 0.94
N GLU A 327 -7.90 9.96 1.62
CA GLU A 327 -6.51 10.35 1.92
C GLU A 327 -5.75 9.24 2.67
N ARG A 328 -6.47 8.42 3.44
CA ARG A 328 -5.98 7.26 4.15
C ARG A 328 -6.24 5.96 3.37
N ILE A 329 -7.50 5.71 2.99
CA ILE A 329 -7.94 4.47 2.33
C ILE A 329 -7.20 4.24 1.00
N TRP A 330 -6.83 5.30 0.28
CA TRP A 330 -6.14 5.23 -1.01
C TRP A 330 -4.62 5.33 -0.91
N LEU A 331 -4.03 5.30 0.30
CA LEU A 331 -2.58 5.21 0.50
C LEU A 331 -1.91 4.10 -0.33
N PRO A 332 -2.51 2.91 -0.55
CA PRO A 332 -1.89 1.87 -1.37
C PRO A 332 -1.60 2.25 -2.83
N PHE A 333 -2.28 3.26 -3.37
CA PHE A 333 -1.99 3.74 -4.73
C PHE A 333 -0.85 4.77 -4.78
N VAL A 334 -0.62 5.49 -3.68
CA VAL A 334 0.31 6.64 -3.65
C VAL A 334 1.73 6.28 -4.06
N PRO A 335 2.36 5.20 -3.57
CA PRO A 335 3.72 4.85 -3.97
C PRO A 335 3.86 4.64 -5.48
N TRP A 336 2.87 4.03 -6.11
CA TRP A 336 2.86 3.82 -7.55
C TRP A 336 2.65 5.11 -8.35
N LEU A 337 1.83 6.03 -7.86
CA LEU A 337 1.62 7.33 -8.49
C LEU A 337 2.90 8.18 -8.45
N THR A 338 3.74 8.04 -7.42
CA THR A 338 5.02 8.76 -7.34
C THR A 338 5.99 8.39 -8.46
N VAL A 339 5.83 7.21 -9.09
CA VAL A 339 6.62 6.83 -10.28
C VAL A 339 6.46 7.84 -11.42
N ALA A 340 5.33 8.56 -11.46
CA ALA A 340 5.13 9.63 -12.43
C ALA A 340 6.22 10.71 -12.40
N THR A 341 6.83 10.95 -11.24
CA THR A 341 7.86 11.98 -11.06
C THR A 341 9.15 11.71 -11.83
N GLY A 342 9.36 10.47 -12.30
CA GLY A 342 10.44 10.15 -13.24
C GLY A 342 10.40 10.96 -14.53
N ALA A 343 9.21 11.44 -14.96
CA ALA A 343 9.06 12.32 -16.11
C ALA A 343 9.57 13.76 -15.90
N ILE A 344 9.86 14.17 -14.66
CA ILE A 344 10.30 15.52 -14.35
C ILE A 344 11.73 15.75 -14.88
N PRO A 345 11.94 16.79 -15.72
CA PRO A 345 13.27 17.12 -16.23
C PRO A 345 14.26 17.39 -15.08
N LEU A 346 15.48 16.94 -15.24
CA LEU A 346 16.52 17.00 -14.19
C LEU A 346 16.78 18.43 -13.66
N ARG A 347 16.65 19.42 -14.52
CA ARG A 347 16.79 20.85 -14.16
C ARG A 347 15.73 21.32 -13.15
N TRP A 348 14.53 20.70 -13.18
CA TRP A 348 13.41 21.08 -12.31
C TRP A 348 13.32 20.24 -11.02
N GLN A 349 14.04 19.11 -10.91
CA GLN A 349 13.91 18.20 -9.77
C GLN A 349 14.17 18.86 -8.40
N ARG A 350 15.11 19.79 -8.30
CA ARG A 350 15.39 20.48 -7.02
C ARG A 350 14.23 21.38 -6.61
N GLY A 351 13.70 22.19 -7.56
CA GLY A 351 12.55 23.06 -7.28
C GLY A 351 11.31 22.23 -6.96
N ALA A 352 11.05 21.17 -7.75
CA ALA A 352 9.96 20.24 -7.51
C ALA A 352 10.05 19.58 -6.13
N LEU A 353 11.24 19.13 -5.72
CA LEU A 353 11.44 18.58 -4.37
C LEU A 353 11.12 19.63 -3.29
N GLY A 354 11.58 20.87 -3.46
CA GLY A 354 11.25 21.96 -2.54
C GLY A 354 9.74 22.17 -2.41
N VAL A 355 9.03 22.22 -3.54
CA VAL A 355 7.57 22.34 -3.57
C VAL A 355 6.91 21.15 -2.85
N GLN A 356 7.36 19.92 -3.09
CA GLN A 356 6.81 18.72 -2.45
C GLN A 356 6.97 18.74 -0.93
N LEU A 357 8.16 19.11 -0.45
CA LEU A 357 8.45 19.21 0.99
C LEU A 357 7.63 20.32 1.66
N VAL A 358 7.57 21.51 1.02
CA VAL A 358 6.75 22.62 1.53
C VAL A 358 5.27 22.24 1.59
N SER A 359 4.76 21.54 0.57
CA SER A 359 3.39 21.04 0.59
C SER A 359 3.13 20.09 1.75
N GLY A 360 4.05 19.14 2.02
CA GLY A 360 3.94 18.23 3.16
C GLY A 360 3.96 18.95 4.50
N LEU A 361 4.87 19.93 4.68
CA LEU A 361 4.93 20.75 5.89
C LEU A 361 3.67 21.62 6.06
N ALA A 362 3.21 22.26 4.99
CA ALA A 362 2.00 23.08 5.02
C ALA A 362 0.79 22.23 5.45
N MET A 363 0.65 21.03 4.89
CA MET A 363 -0.41 20.11 5.31
C MET A 363 -0.30 19.71 6.78
N ALA A 364 0.92 19.41 7.25
CA ALA A 364 1.15 19.03 8.65
C ALA A 364 0.77 20.15 9.64
N VAL A 365 0.97 21.41 9.22
CA VAL A 365 0.64 22.59 10.05
C VAL A 365 -0.84 22.97 9.95
N MET A 366 -1.42 22.89 8.73
CA MET A 366 -2.76 23.39 8.45
C MET A 366 -3.85 22.35 8.73
N LEU A 367 -3.54 21.08 8.54
CA LEU A 367 -4.47 19.98 8.77
C LEU A 367 -4.08 19.31 10.08
N GLY A 368 -4.78 19.61 11.17
CA GLY A 368 -4.78 18.74 12.32
C GLY A 368 -5.39 17.40 11.89
N SER A 369 -4.56 16.37 11.67
CA SER A 369 -5.12 15.05 11.39
C SER A 369 -5.83 14.53 12.64
N PRO A 370 -7.12 14.24 12.59
CA PRO A 370 -7.83 13.59 13.69
C PRO A 370 -7.51 12.10 13.80
N TRP A 371 -6.79 11.59 12.80
CA TRP A 371 -6.37 10.20 12.66
C TRP A 371 -4.92 10.01 13.08
#